data_7c57b0dbdbd2e043ebc33dcc4bafa5f4
#
_entry.id   7c57b0dbdbd2e043ebc33dcc4bafa5f4
#
_cell.length_a   1.000
_cell.length_b   1.000
_cell.length_c   1.000
_cell.angle_alpha   90.00
_cell.angle_beta   90.00
_cell.angle_gamma   90.00
#
_symmetry.space_group_name_H-M   'P 1'
#
loop_
_entity.id
_entity.type
_entity.pdbx_description
1 polymer ?
#
loop_
_entity_poly.entity_id
_entity_poly.type
_entity_poly.pdbx_seq_one_letter_code
_entity_poly.pdbx_strand_id
1 'polypeptide(L)'
;ASEPRLEWDGHHWIQKALVFFNNEPIQNLISVGMPEYPHLGGYIWAFFWKNSLLQYEYFGRLFYIYFYITSIFTVFNIAKFKSEKLIYLVVFSLIVITYDKFLFGGYQEYLIFSTLLIASRFITVINFNKNIEYSKIFLILFIMSSMMWFKDEGMFYFLIFGGLLIFLQKSTIIEKIEPLFIMFLTIYTQYYLQKNIIGIYEFNAEFFGQEFIKQISDFRFILLKVIAITKHFIIAFIKYPLWIIVIFSLLFVKNISIKESSFLKYCFYAFILNILFVYAVYINDPLDYEFLLSVTIDRVLFQTSSFYLYIFILILNKNKAISSNL
;
A
#
# COMPACT_ATOMS: atom_id res chain seq x y z
N ALA A 1 16.66 -7.10 27.72
CA ALA A 1 16.10 -6.98 26.39
C ALA A 1 15.87 -5.50 26.13
N SER A 2 16.53 -4.94 25.11
CA SER A 2 16.26 -3.56 24.71
C SER A 2 14.83 -3.49 24.19
N GLU A 3 14.04 -2.59 24.74
CA GLU A 3 12.70 -2.33 24.21
C GLU A 3 12.81 -1.95 22.72
N PRO A 4 11.85 -2.42 21.86
CA PRO A 4 11.82 -2.03 20.47
C PRO A 4 11.73 -0.50 20.37
N ARG A 5 12.75 0.13 19.82
CA ARG A 5 12.79 1.60 19.69
C ARG A 5 11.75 2.04 18.68
N LEU A 6 11.12 3.19 18.95
CA LEU A 6 10.34 3.91 17.97
C LEU A 6 11.28 4.58 16.98
N GLU A 7 10.98 4.45 15.71
CA GLU A 7 11.63 5.22 14.66
C GLU A 7 10.82 6.50 14.36
N TRP A 8 11.37 7.41 13.59
CA TRP A 8 10.82 8.76 13.33
C TRP A 8 9.30 8.82 13.17
N ASP A 9 8.75 8.14 12.17
CA ASP A 9 7.30 8.13 11.94
C ASP A 9 6.54 7.45 13.09
N GLY A 10 7.16 6.45 13.73
CA GLY A 10 6.58 5.78 14.88
C GLY A 10 6.25 6.74 16.04
N HIS A 11 7.01 7.83 16.18
CA HIS A 11 6.72 8.87 17.18
C HIS A 11 5.42 9.64 16.88
N HIS A 12 5.09 9.88 15.61
CA HIS A 12 3.81 10.50 15.23
C HIS A 12 2.64 9.54 15.43
N TRP A 13 2.84 8.27 15.09
CA TRP A 13 1.80 7.26 15.26
C TRP A 13 1.49 6.94 16.72
N ILE A 14 2.49 6.93 17.61
CA ILE A 14 2.25 6.73 19.04
C ILE A 14 1.52 7.92 19.67
N GLN A 15 1.77 9.16 19.23
CA GLN A 15 1.01 10.32 19.71
C GLN A 15 -0.48 10.18 19.38
N LYS A 16 -0.83 9.74 18.15
CA LYS A 16 -2.20 9.43 17.78
C LYS A 16 -2.77 8.27 18.60
N ALA A 17 -1.98 7.23 18.81
CA ALA A 17 -2.41 6.10 19.64
C ALA A 17 -2.67 6.51 21.09
N LEU A 18 -1.91 7.45 21.67
CA LEU A 18 -2.12 7.96 23.02
C LEU A 18 -3.47 8.68 23.18
N VAL A 19 -3.91 9.47 22.19
CA VAL A 19 -5.24 10.10 22.21
C VAL A 19 -6.32 9.03 22.36
N PHE A 20 -6.25 7.94 21.60
CA PHE A 20 -7.22 6.83 21.70
C PHE A 20 -7.05 6.00 22.98
N PHE A 21 -5.82 5.76 23.40
CA PHE A 21 -5.51 5.01 24.62
C PHE A 21 -6.08 5.70 25.86
N ASN A 22 -5.91 7.03 25.95
CA ASN A 22 -6.39 7.84 27.06
C ASN A 22 -7.88 8.16 26.99
N ASN A 23 -8.62 7.71 25.95
CA ASN A 23 -10.01 8.09 25.65
C ASN A 23 -10.20 9.62 25.56
N GLU A 24 -9.23 10.31 25.01
CA GLU A 24 -9.33 11.75 24.79
C GLU A 24 -10.35 12.06 23.66
N PRO A 25 -10.90 13.26 23.62
CA PRO A 25 -11.74 13.70 22.51
C PRO A 25 -10.98 13.58 21.19
N ILE A 26 -11.67 13.09 20.14
CA ILE A 26 -11.05 12.86 18.83
C ILE A 26 -10.48 14.15 18.21
N GLN A 27 -11.00 15.30 18.62
CA GLN A 27 -10.51 16.62 18.22
C GLN A 27 -9.07 16.89 18.67
N ASN A 28 -8.59 16.19 19.72
CA ASN A 28 -7.21 16.31 20.19
C ASN A 28 -6.20 15.78 19.16
N LEU A 29 -6.65 15.03 18.15
CA LEU A 29 -5.81 14.61 17.03
C LEU A 29 -5.26 15.80 16.21
N ILE A 30 -5.86 17.00 16.32
CA ILE A 30 -5.33 18.21 15.68
C ILE A 30 -3.99 18.64 16.29
N SER A 31 -3.77 18.35 17.57
CA SER A 31 -2.58 18.80 18.30
C SER A 31 -1.40 17.82 18.26
N VAL A 32 -1.58 16.65 17.62
CA VAL A 32 -0.51 15.65 17.48
C VAL A 32 0.37 15.94 16.27
N GLY A 33 1.56 15.32 16.23
CA GLY A 33 2.43 15.42 15.07
C GLY A 33 1.78 14.84 13.80
N MET A 34 1.85 15.58 12.69
CA MET A 34 1.23 15.23 11.39
C MET A 34 -0.26 14.90 11.52
N PRO A 35 -1.08 15.87 11.97
CA PRO A 35 -2.51 15.64 12.21
C PRO A 35 -3.26 15.26 10.94
N GLU A 36 -2.81 15.71 9.77
CA GLU A 36 -3.37 15.45 8.45
C GLU A 36 -3.33 13.97 8.05
N TYR A 37 -2.36 13.22 8.55
CA TYR A 37 -2.28 11.78 8.26
C TYR A 37 -3.44 11.00 8.86
N PRO A 38 -3.95 9.95 8.18
CA PRO A 38 -5.05 9.10 8.67
C PRO A 38 -4.76 8.47 10.03
N HIS A 39 -5.82 8.07 10.74
CA HIS A 39 -5.71 7.72 12.16
C HIS A 39 -5.98 6.26 12.51
N LEU A 40 -6.43 5.44 11.54
CA LEU A 40 -6.83 4.04 11.81
C LEU A 40 -5.68 3.21 12.39
N GLY A 41 -4.46 3.41 11.89
CA GLY A 41 -3.32 2.70 12.43
C GLY A 41 -3.06 3.04 13.89
N GLY A 42 -3.09 4.33 14.26
CA GLY A 42 -2.98 4.77 15.65
C GLY A 42 -4.10 4.21 16.52
N TYR A 43 -5.33 4.14 16.02
CA TYR A 43 -6.45 3.52 16.72
C TYR A 43 -6.22 2.02 16.97
N ILE A 44 -5.79 1.27 15.95
CA ILE A 44 -5.45 -0.16 16.07
C ILE A 44 -4.34 -0.37 17.11
N TRP A 45 -3.32 0.46 17.06
CA TRP A 45 -2.22 0.43 18.02
C TRP A 45 -2.73 0.60 19.45
N ALA A 46 -3.53 1.65 19.70
CA ALA A 46 -4.12 1.92 21.01
C ALA A 46 -5.02 0.78 21.48
N PHE A 47 -5.84 0.21 20.59
CA PHE A 47 -6.75 -0.89 20.93
C PHE A 47 -6.01 -2.12 21.45
N PHE A 48 -4.95 -2.56 20.75
CA PHE A 48 -4.18 -3.73 21.19
C PHE A 48 -3.27 -3.42 22.37
N TRP A 49 -2.79 -2.19 22.51
CA TRP A 49 -2.07 -1.74 23.70
C TRP A 49 -2.98 -1.80 24.93
N LYS A 50 -4.14 -1.16 24.89
CA LYS A 50 -5.09 -1.03 26.00
C LYS A 50 -5.66 -2.37 26.43
N ASN A 51 -5.94 -3.26 25.49
CA ASN A 51 -6.56 -4.55 25.77
C ASN A 51 -5.55 -5.68 26.00
N SER A 52 -4.24 -5.40 25.99
CA SER A 52 -3.22 -6.38 26.33
C SER A 52 -3.15 -6.61 27.85
N LEU A 53 -2.82 -7.83 28.25
CA LEU A 53 -2.75 -8.22 29.67
C LEU A 53 -1.75 -7.36 30.48
N LEU A 54 -0.65 -6.93 29.85
CA LEU A 54 0.42 -6.21 30.52
C LEU A 54 0.42 -4.70 30.22
N GLN A 55 -0.44 -4.25 29.32
CA GLN A 55 -0.57 -2.85 28.89
C GLN A 55 0.76 -2.18 28.47
N TYR A 56 1.71 -2.96 27.96
CA TYR A 56 2.94 -2.41 27.38
C TYR A 56 2.66 -1.88 25.96
N GLU A 57 3.20 -0.71 25.65
CA GLU A 57 3.00 -0.01 24.38
C GLU A 57 3.31 -0.88 23.17
N TYR A 58 4.38 -1.64 23.19
CA TYR A 58 4.83 -2.47 22.08
C TYR A 58 3.85 -3.58 21.66
N PHE A 59 2.90 -3.97 22.52
CA PHE A 59 1.85 -4.91 22.12
C PHE A 59 0.96 -4.35 21.00
N GLY A 60 0.73 -3.04 20.97
CA GLY A 60 0.03 -2.41 19.86
C GLY A 60 0.78 -2.55 18.54
N ARG A 61 2.10 -2.36 18.55
CA ARG A 61 2.95 -2.52 17.35
C ARG A 61 3.11 -3.96 16.92
N LEU A 62 3.16 -4.89 17.85
CA LEU A 62 3.20 -6.33 17.53
C LEU A 62 2.01 -6.78 16.70
N PHE A 63 0.87 -6.10 16.82
CA PHE A 63 -0.28 -6.40 15.97
C PHE A 63 0.03 -6.13 14.48
N TYR A 64 0.77 -5.10 14.14
CA TYR A 64 1.17 -4.83 12.75
C TYR A 64 1.98 -5.98 12.16
N ILE A 65 2.93 -6.50 12.96
CA ILE A 65 3.77 -7.64 12.59
C ILE A 65 2.91 -8.90 12.47
N TYR A 66 2.03 -9.13 13.43
CA TYR A 66 1.11 -10.25 13.40
C TYR A 66 0.20 -10.21 12.16
N PHE A 67 -0.37 -9.05 11.85
CA PHE A 67 -1.21 -8.86 10.68
C PHE A 67 -0.43 -9.08 9.39
N TYR A 68 0.79 -8.57 9.30
CA TYR A 68 1.69 -8.78 8.17
C TYR A 68 1.99 -10.26 7.94
N ILE A 69 2.47 -10.96 8.96
CA ILE A 69 2.80 -12.39 8.86
C ILE A 69 1.54 -13.21 8.55
N THR A 70 0.44 -12.94 9.25
CA THR A 70 -0.81 -13.67 9.05
C THR A 70 -1.40 -13.45 7.66
N SER A 71 -1.31 -12.24 7.11
CA SER A 71 -1.77 -11.94 5.75
C SER A 71 -1.02 -12.76 4.70
N ILE A 72 0.31 -12.90 4.85
CA ILE A 72 1.14 -13.71 3.97
C ILE A 72 0.70 -15.19 4.04
N PHE A 73 0.66 -15.78 5.22
CA PHE A 73 0.27 -17.19 5.37
C PHE A 73 -1.15 -17.45 4.87
N THR A 74 -2.10 -16.60 5.21
CA THR A 74 -3.51 -16.77 4.83
C THR A 74 -3.68 -16.71 3.33
N VAL A 75 -3.09 -15.70 2.68
CA VAL A 75 -3.23 -15.51 1.24
C VAL A 75 -2.60 -16.69 0.47
N PHE A 76 -1.43 -17.15 0.88
CA PHE A 76 -0.77 -18.26 0.21
C PHE A 76 -1.45 -19.60 0.46
N ASN A 77 -1.99 -19.83 1.65
CA ASN A 77 -2.76 -21.03 1.96
C ASN A 77 -4.07 -21.08 1.15
N ILE A 78 -4.83 -19.98 1.13
CA ILE A 78 -6.08 -19.87 0.35
C ILE A 78 -5.81 -20.04 -1.15
N ALA A 79 -4.68 -19.57 -1.66
CA ALA A 79 -4.28 -19.74 -3.04
C ALA A 79 -3.96 -21.20 -3.42
N LYS A 80 -3.94 -22.12 -2.45
CA LYS A 80 -3.68 -23.55 -2.62
C LYS A 80 -2.39 -23.81 -3.42
N PHE A 81 -1.30 -23.17 -3.04
CA PHE A 81 -0.01 -23.45 -3.62
C PHE A 81 0.42 -24.89 -3.30
N LYS A 82 0.75 -25.66 -4.33
CA LYS A 82 1.14 -27.06 -4.19
C LYS A 82 2.45 -27.28 -3.41
N SER A 83 3.26 -26.26 -3.23
CA SER A 83 4.55 -26.35 -2.56
C SER A 83 4.59 -25.50 -1.31
N GLU A 84 4.39 -26.11 -0.15
CA GLU A 84 4.59 -25.47 1.16
C GLU A 84 6.01 -24.92 1.31
N LYS A 85 7.01 -25.64 0.79
CA LYS A 85 8.42 -25.19 0.81
C LYS A 85 8.62 -23.85 0.12
N LEU A 86 7.89 -23.57 -0.97
CA LEU A 86 7.94 -22.29 -1.66
C LEU A 86 7.34 -21.17 -0.80
N ILE A 87 6.23 -21.46 -0.11
CA ILE A 87 5.59 -20.50 0.81
C ILE A 87 6.57 -20.14 1.93
N TYR A 88 7.17 -21.12 2.57
CA TYR A 88 8.16 -20.88 3.62
C TYR A 88 9.38 -20.11 3.11
N LEU A 89 9.89 -20.43 1.93
CA LEU A 89 11.00 -19.70 1.32
C LEU A 89 10.64 -18.23 1.09
N VAL A 90 9.44 -17.97 0.57
CA VAL A 90 8.98 -16.59 0.31
C VAL A 90 8.75 -15.85 1.62
N VAL A 91 8.08 -16.46 2.59
CA VAL A 91 7.88 -15.86 3.91
C VAL A 91 9.22 -15.55 4.58
N PHE A 92 10.15 -16.49 4.56
CA PHE A 92 11.48 -16.30 5.11
C PHE A 92 12.24 -15.21 4.38
N SER A 93 12.22 -15.21 3.04
CA SER A 93 12.86 -14.15 2.24
C SER A 93 12.26 -12.78 2.52
N LEU A 94 10.94 -12.68 2.66
CA LEU A 94 10.26 -11.45 3.01
C LEU A 94 10.63 -10.97 4.42
N ILE A 95 10.65 -11.87 5.39
CA ILE A 95 11.08 -11.55 6.76
C ILE A 95 12.53 -11.05 6.74
N VAL A 96 13.44 -11.70 6.03
CA VAL A 96 14.83 -11.29 5.92
C VAL A 96 14.98 -9.94 5.22
N ILE A 97 14.25 -9.72 4.12
CA ILE A 97 14.31 -8.47 3.36
C ILE A 97 13.68 -7.32 4.14
N THR A 98 12.63 -7.60 4.90
CA THR A 98 11.88 -6.60 5.67
C THR A 98 12.28 -6.56 7.15
N TYR A 99 13.21 -7.42 7.58
CA TYR A 99 13.79 -7.39 8.93
C TYR A 99 14.73 -6.19 9.06
N ASP A 100 14.21 -5.04 8.78
CA ASP A 100 14.86 -3.79 9.09
C ASP A 100 14.22 -3.23 10.38
N LYS A 101 14.92 -2.30 11.02
CA LYS A 101 14.47 -1.51 12.17
C LYS A 101 13.02 -1.01 12.05
N PHE A 102 12.53 -0.84 10.82
CA PHE A 102 11.17 -0.39 10.52
C PHE A 102 10.09 -1.38 10.97
N LEU A 103 10.35 -2.69 10.97
CA LEU A 103 9.34 -3.71 11.34
C LEU A 103 8.82 -3.49 12.77
N PHE A 104 9.69 -3.08 13.69
CA PHE A 104 9.34 -2.83 15.09
C PHE A 104 9.15 -1.34 15.40
N GLY A 105 9.42 -0.48 14.45
CA GLY A 105 9.42 0.98 14.61
C GLY A 105 8.04 1.64 14.60
N GLY A 106 6.95 0.88 14.41
CA GLY A 106 5.59 1.41 14.37
C GLY A 106 5.16 1.98 13.02
N TYR A 107 5.83 1.58 11.95
CA TYR A 107 5.52 2.03 10.58
C TYR A 107 4.27 1.35 10.03
N GLN A 108 3.41 2.12 9.37
CA GLN A 108 2.12 1.66 8.87
C GLN A 108 2.17 1.08 7.45
N GLU A 109 3.29 1.13 6.81
CA GLU A 109 3.54 0.56 5.48
C GLU A 109 3.20 -0.94 5.44
N TYR A 110 3.39 -1.64 6.54
CA TYR A 110 3.03 -3.06 6.67
C TYR A 110 1.53 -3.31 6.61
N LEU A 111 0.72 -2.36 7.08
CA LEU A 111 -0.74 -2.45 6.99
C LEU A 111 -1.20 -2.29 5.54
N ILE A 112 -0.61 -1.34 4.80
CA ILE A 112 -0.88 -1.15 3.37
C ILE A 112 -0.44 -2.37 2.57
N PHE A 113 0.80 -2.84 2.79
CA PHE A 113 1.34 -4.05 2.16
C PHE A 113 0.40 -5.24 2.36
N SER A 114 0.01 -5.51 3.60
CA SER A 114 -0.84 -6.65 3.97
C SER A 114 -2.23 -6.54 3.35
N THR A 115 -2.83 -5.36 3.37
CA THR A 115 -4.15 -5.10 2.78
C THR A 115 -4.13 -5.30 1.27
N LEU A 116 -3.11 -4.75 0.60
CA LEU A 116 -2.96 -4.91 -0.85
C LEU A 116 -2.65 -6.36 -1.23
N LEU A 117 -1.90 -7.10 -0.40
CA LEU A 117 -1.67 -8.53 -0.59
C LEU A 117 -2.98 -9.31 -0.57
N ILE A 118 -3.84 -9.04 0.42
CA ILE A 118 -5.17 -9.66 0.53
C ILE A 118 -6.02 -9.29 -0.69
N ALA A 119 -6.09 -8.01 -1.05
CA ALA A 119 -6.82 -7.55 -2.23
C ALA A 119 -6.34 -8.22 -3.52
N SER A 120 -5.02 -8.40 -3.66
CA SER A 120 -4.41 -9.05 -4.84
C SER A 120 -4.94 -10.47 -5.07
N ARG A 121 -5.18 -11.21 -3.99
CA ARG A 121 -5.78 -12.55 -4.07
C ARG A 121 -7.16 -12.52 -4.70
N PHE A 122 -7.98 -11.54 -4.36
CA PHE A 122 -9.33 -11.40 -4.92
C PHE A 122 -9.29 -10.83 -6.34
N ILE A 123 -8.42 -9.88 -6.62
CA ILE A 123 -8.24 -9.31 -7.97
C ILE A 123 -7.89 -10.40 -8.99
N THR A 124 -7.03 -11.34 -8.64
CA THR A 124 -6.60 -12.40 -9.57
C THR A 124 -7.68 -13.43 -9.92
N VAL A 125 -8.79 -13.46 -9.20
CA VAL A 125 -9.94 -14.33 -9.53
C VAL A 125 -11.04 -13.60 -10.30
N ILE A 126 -10.89 -12.31 -10.53
CA ILE A 126 -11.82 -11.51 -11.36
C ILE A 126 -11.64 -11.89 -12.83
N ASN A 127 -12.75 -12.13 -13.50
CA ASN A 127 -12.77 -12.30 -14.94
C ASN A 127 -13.08 -10.96 -15.62
N PHE A 128 -12.03 -10.29 -16.09
CA PHE A 128 -12.17 -8.98 -16.75
C PHE A 128 -12.96 -8.99 -18.06
N ASN A 129 -13.13 -10.17 -18.68
CA ASN A 129 -13.87 -10.31 -19.94
C ASN A 129 -15.38 -10.57 -19.73
N LYS A 130 -15.83 -10.66 -18.49
CA LYS A 130 -17.24 -10.79 -18.11
C LYS A 130 -17.79 -9.47 -17.58
N ASN A 131 -19.11 -9.41 -17.46
CA ASN A 131 -19.80 -8.32 -16.79
C ASN A 131 -19.36 -8.19 -15.33
N ILE A 132 -19.56 -7.02 -14.75
CA ILE A 132 -19.19 -6.72 -13.37
C ILE A 132 -19.90 -7.68 -12.41
N GLU A 133 -19.10 -8.39 -11.60
CA GLU A 133 -19.60 -9.12 -10.45
C GLU A 133 -19.55 -8.19 -9.21
N TYR A 134 -20.61 -7.39 -9.01
CA TYR A 134 -20.68 -6.31 -8.02
C TYR A 134 -20.21 -6.76 -6.62
N SER A 135 -20.68 -7.92 -6.15
CA SER A 135 -20.29 -8.42 -4.81
C SER A 135 -18.78 -8.60 -4.64
N LYS A 136 -18.10 -9.09 -5.68
CA LYS A 136 -16.64 -9.25 -5.65
C LYS A 136 -15.93 -7.90 -5.74
N ILE A 137 -16.39 -7.03 -6.66
CA ILE A 137 -15.81 -5.69 -6.81
C ILE A 137 -15.95 -4.91 -5.50
N PHE A 138 -17.13 -4.89 -4.90
CA PHE A 138 -17.36 -4.17 -3.63
C PHE A 138 -16.54 -4.74 -2.49
N LEU A 139 -16.39 -6.06 -2.40
CA LEU A 139 -15.50 -6.66 -1.40
C LEU A 139 -14.05 -6.20 -1.58
N ILE A 140 -13.55 -6.18 -2.82
CA ILE A 140 -12.18 -5.73 -3.11
C ILE A 140 -12.03 -4.24 -2.79
N LEU A 141 -12.98 -3.41 -3.21
CA LEU A 141 -12.98 -1.97 -2.92
C LEU A 141 -13.05 -1.72 -1.41
N PHE A 142 -13.86 -2.46 -0.68
CA PHE A 142 -13.95 -2.36 0.78
C PHE A 142 -12.61 -2.70 1.45
N ILE A 143 -11.96 -3.81 1.05
CA ILE A 143 -10.63 -4.17 1.57
C ILE A 143 -9.63 -3.06 1.26
N MET A 144 -9.57 -2.61 0.01
CA MET A 144 -8.60 -1.60 -0.40
C MET A 144 -8.86 -0.22 0.22
N SER A 145 -10.11 0.11 0.54
CA SER A 145 -10.44 1.38 1.18
C SER A 145 -9.77 1.55 2.55
N SER A 146 -9.48 0.46 3.26
CA SER A 146 -8.77 0.54 4.54
C SER A 146 -7.35 1.12 4.41
N MET A 147 -6.72 1.01 3.23
CA MET A 147 -5.41 1.61 2.97
C MET A 147 -5.44 3.14 3.14
N MET A 148 -6.54 3.77 2.74
CA MET A 148 -6.73 5.23 2.86
C MET A 148 -6.71 5.69 4.32
N TRP A 149 -7.14 4.82 5.26
CA TRP A 149 -7.21 5.12 6.67
C TRP A 149 -5.90 4.83 7.42
N PHE A 150 -4.91 4.24 6.75
CA PHE A 150 -3.59 4.00 7.32
C PHE A 150 -2.61 5.13 6.99
N LYS A 151 -2.50 5.50 5.71
CA LYS A 151 -1.61 6.57 5.22
C LYS A 151 -2.20 7.24 3.97
N ASP A 152 -1.76 8.46 3.69
CA ASP A 152 -2.22 9.25 2.54
C ASP A 152 -1.93 8.56 1.20
N GLU A 153 -0.78 7.91 1.07
CA GLU A 153 -0.44 7.13 -0.12
C GLU A 153 -1.47 6.02 -0.39
N GLY A 154 -2.11 5.51 0.67
CA GLY A 154 -3.17 4.51 0.56
C GLY A 154 -4.37 4.96 -0.27
N MET A 155 -4.69 6.26 -0.27
CA MET A 155 -5.75 6.81 -1.13
C MET A 155 -5.38 6.70 -2.62
N PHE A 156 -4.14 7.01 -2.97
CA PHE A 156 -3.68 6.89 -4.34
C PHE A 156 -3.64 5.44 -4.80
N TYR A 157 -3.20 4.52 -3.94
CA TYR A 157 -3.25 3.09 -4.27
C TYR A 157 -4.68 2.59 -4.43
N PHE A 158 -5.60 3.05 -3.60
CA PHE A 158 -7.02 2.75 -3.75
C PHE A 158 -7.55 3.23 -5.10
N LEU A 159 -7.20 4.45 -5.51
CA LEU A 159 -7.57 5.02 -6.81
C LEU A 159 -6.95 4.25 -7.98
N ILE A 160 -5.66 3.92 -7.91
CA ILE A 160 -4.96 3.20 -8.97
C ILE A 160 -5.52 1.79 -9.13
N PHE A 161 -5.46 0.97 -8.08
CA PHE A 161 -5.86 -0.44 -8.16
C PHE A 161 -7.38 -0.60 -8.30
N GLY A 162 -8.17 0.18 -7.56
CA GLY A 162 -9.63 0.14 -7.64
C GLY A 162 -10.15 0.71 -8.95
N GLY A 163 -9.62 1.84 -9.39
CA GLY A 163 -9.98 2.45 -10.67
C GLY A 163 -9.68 1.51 -11.84
N LEU A 164 -8.48 0.97 -11.93
CA LEU A 164 -8.13 0.01 -12.98
C LEU A 164 -9.01 -1.24 -12.94
N LEU A 165 -9.36 -1.72 -11.75
CA LEU A 165 -10.24 -2.87 -11.57
C LEU A 165 -11.60 -2.63 -12.23
N ILE A 166 -12.14 -1.42 -12.12
CA ILE A 166 -13.45 -1.04 -12.69
C ILE A 166 -13.30 -0.75 -14.19
N PHE A 167 -12.31 0.07 -14.58
CA PHE A 167 -12.19 0.54 -15.95
C PHE A 167 -11.85 -0.57 -16.95
N LEU A 168 -11.07 -1.58 -16.56
CA LEU A 168 -10.67 -2.67 -17.43
C LEU A 168 -11.69 -3.81 -17.54
N GLN A 169 -12.77 -3.79 -16.74
CA GLN A 169 -13.88 -4.72 -16.90
C GLN A 169 -14.57 -4.49 -18.26
N LYS A 170 -14.91 -5.58 -18.93
CA LYS A 170 -15.70 -5.55 -20.17
C LYS A 170 -17.19 -5.36 -19.84
N SER A 171 -17.55 -4.17 -19.47
CA SER A 171 -18.89 -3.79 -19.07
C SER A 171 -19.28 -2.45 -19.67
N THR A 172 -20.56 -2.15 -19.69
CA THR A 172 -21.06 -0.85 -20.13
C THR A 172 -20.63 0.27 -19.17
N ILE A 173 -20.64 1.52 -19.64
CA ILE A 173 -20.33 2.69 -18.80
C ILE A 173 -21.31 2.76 -17.62
N ILE A 174 -22.58 2.43 -17.85
CA ILE A 174 -23.64 2.46 -16.84
C ILE A 174 -23.31 1.51 -15.69
N GLU A 175 -22.89 0.28 -15.99
CA GLU A 175 -22.50 -0.71 -14.97
C GLU A 175 -21.27 -0.29 -14.15
N LYS A 176 -20.44 0.61 -14.67
CA LYS A 176 -19.26 1.14 -13.96
C LYS A 176 -19.60 2.29 -13.00
N ILE A 177 -20.74 2.96 -13.20
CA ILE A 177 -21.12 4.14 -12.40
C ILE A 177 -21.24 3.78 -10.91
N GLU A 178 -21.89 2.68 -10.57
CA GLU A 178 -22.15 2.28 -9.20
C GLU A 178 -20.83 2.04 -8.40
N PRO A 179 -19.89 1.20 -8.86
CA PRO A 179 -18.62 1.04 -8.13
C PRO A 179 -17.75 2.30 -8.12
N LEU A 180 -17.79 3.15 -9.16
CA LEU A 180 -17.12 4.45 -9.14
C LEU A 180 -17.75 5.40 -8.11
N PHE A 181 -19.07 5.40 -8.01
CA PHE A 181 -19.79 6.18 -7.01
C PHE A 181 -19.42 5.74 -5.58
N ILE A 182 -19.31 4.44 -5.34
CA ILE A 182 -18.86 3.91 -4.04
C ILE A 182 -17.43 4.32 -3.73
N MET A 183 -16.52 4.29 -4.71
CA MET A 183 -15.15 4.79 -4.53
C MET A 183 -15.16 6.27 -4.14
N PHE A 184 -15.92 7.09 -4.87
CA PHE A 184 -16.05 8.52 -4.58
C PHE A 184 -16.64 8.75 -3.18
N LEU A 185 -17.72 8.05 -2.83
CA LEU A 185 -18.37 8.15 -1.53
C LEU A 185 -17.40 7.78 -0.38
N THR A 186 -16.57 6.77 -0.58
CA THR A 186 -15.57 6.35 0.41
C THR A 186 -14.53 7.44 0.64
N ILE A 187 -13.99 8.04 -0.44
CA ILE A 187 -13.03 9.15 -0.36
C ILE A 187 -13.67 10.37 0.29
N TYR A 188 -14.90 10.71 -0.13
CA TYR A 188 -15.64 11.82 0.44
C TYR A 188 -15.91 11.63 1.94
N THR A 189 -16.24 10.41 2.36
CA THR A 189 -16.48 10.09 3.78
C THR A 189 -15.21 10.31 4.60
N GLN A 190 -14.04 9.87 4.11
CA GLN A 190 -12.77 10.13 4.80
C GLN A 190 -12.49 11.63 4.90
N TYR A 191 -12.61 12.36 3.81
CA TYR A 191 -12.44 13.81 3.80
C TYR A 191 -13.40 14.52 4.76
N TYR A 192 -14.69 14.13 4.74
CA TYR A 192 -15.71 14.70 5.62
C TYR A 192 -15.38 14.46 7.10
N LEU A 193 -14.97 13.24 7.46
CA LEU A 193 -14.61 12.91 8.84
C LEU A 193 -13.38 13.70 9.31
N GLN A 194 -12.34 13.77 8.51
CA GLN A 194 -11.15 14.54 8.84
C GLN A 194 -11.46 16.04 9.02
N LYS A 195 -12.20 16.63 8.07
CA LYS A 195 -12.48 18.06 8.09
C LYS A 195 -13.52 18.48 9.13
N ASN A 196 -14.68 17.79 9.17
CA ASN A 196 -15.83 18.27 9.94
C ASN A 196 -15.93 17.65 11.34
N ILE A 197 -15.36 16.47 11.56
CA ILE A 197 -15.44 15.77 12.84
C ILE A 197 -14.15 15.96 13.65
N ILE A 198 -12.99 15.77 13.01
CA ILE A 198 -11.70 15.96 13.66
C ILE A 198 -11.29 17.44 13.65
N GLY A 199 -11.63 18.18 12.60
CA GLY A 199 -11.33 19.60 12.45
C GLY A 199 -9.99 19.88 11.75
N ILE A 200 -9.46 18.91 10.99
CA ILE A 200 -8.23 19.06 10.21
C ILE A 200 -8.57 19.75 8.90
N TYR A 201 -8.23 21.04 8.79
CA TYR A 201 -8.56 21.86 7.62
C TYR A 201 -7.52 21.76 6.51
N GLU A 202 -6.31 21.38 6.83
CA GLU A 202 -5.21 21.23 5.89
C GLU A 202 -5.14 19.76 5.41
N PHE A 203 -6.09 19.41 4.58
CA PHE A 203 -5.89 18.27 3.69
C PHE A 203 -4.87 18.73 2.66
N ASN A 204 -3.63 18.23 2.69
CA ASN A 204 -2.48 18.54 1.84
C ASN A 204 -2.80 19.29 0.53
N ALA A 205 -3.52 20.42 0.61
CA ALA A 205 -3.79 21.32 -0.51
C ALA A 205 -2.48 21.92 -1.04
N GLU A 206 -1.42 21.87 -0.25
CA GLU A 206 -0.05 22.17 -0.66
C GLU A 206 0.44 21.28 -1.79
N PHE A 207 -0.05 20.03 -1.90
CA PHE A 207 0.31 19.13 -2.99
C PHE A 207 0.01 19.67 -4.39
N PHE A 208 -0.96 20.59 -4.53
CA PHE A 208 -1.31 21.20 -5.80
C PHE A 208 -1.39 22.73 -5.71
N GLY A 209 -0.72 23.32 -4.73
CA GLY A 209 -0.74 24.76 -4.49
C GLY A 209 0.05 25.59 -5.52
N GLN A 210 0.08 26.91 -5.32
CA GLN A 210 0.78 27.85 -6.23
C GLN A 210 2.28 27.55 -6.38
N GLU A 211 2.90 26.96 -5.37
CA GLU A 211 4.31 26.53 -5.42
C GLU A 211 4.53 25.38 -6.40
N PHE A 212 3.60 24.42 -6.47
CA PHE A 212 3.64 23.36 -7.47
C PHE A 212 3.62 23.91 -8.89
N ILE A 213 2.74 24.87 -9.16
CA ILE A 213 2.66 25.52 -10.49
C ILE A 213 3.95 26.25 -10.82
N LYS A 214 4.57 26.93 -9.85
CA LYS A 214 5.87 27.59 -10.02
C LYS A 214 7.00 26.59 -10.28
N GLN A 215 7.02 25.48 -9.54
CA GLN A 215 8.02 24.44 -9.71
C GLN A 215 7.90 23.73 -11.06
N ILE A 216 6.69 23.45 -11.54
CA ILE A 216 6.46 22.87 -12.87
C ILE A 216 6.88 23.84 -13.99
N SER A 217 6.83 25.13 -13.77
CA SER A 217 7.27 26.12 -14.76
C SER A 217 8.80 26.18 -14.92
N ASP A 218 9.57 25.71 -13.94
CA ASP A 218 11.04 25.61 -14.04
C ASP A 218 11.46 24.19 -14.51
N PHE A 219 11.55 24.03 -15.82
CA PHE A 219 11.94 22.77 -16.44
C PHE A 219 13.29 22.23 -15.96
N ARG A 220 14.25 23.10 -15.66
CA ARG A 220 15.58 22.70 -15.17
C ARG A 220 15.48 22.07 -13.78
N PHE A 221 14.68 22.67 -12.92
CA PHE A 221 14.45 22.16 -11.57
C PHE A 221 13.75 20.79 -11.58
N ILE A 222 12.70 20.63 -12.42
CA ILE A 222 12.04 19.33 -12.61
C ILE A 222 13.03 18.28 -13.12
N LEU A 223 13.85 18.61 -14.10
CA LEU A 223 14.81 17.67 -14.64
C LEU A 223 15.79 17.17 -13.57
N LEU A 224 16.29 18.06 -12.72
CA LEU A 224 17.17 17.69 -11.60
C LEU A 224 16.46 16.75 -10.61
N LYS A 225 15.21 17.04 -10.24
CA LYS A 225 14.41 16.15 -9.40
C LYS A 225 14.19 14.78 -10.05
N VAL A 226 13.83 14.73 -11.31
CA VAL A 226 13.63 13.47 -12.04
C VAL A 226 14.91 12.64 -12.07
N ILE A 227 16.06 13.26 -12.28
CA ILE A 227 17.37 12.58 -12.24
C ILE A 227 17.64 12.01 -10.85
N ALA A 228 17.41 12.80 -9.79
CA ALA A 228 17.60 12.36 -8.41
C ALA A 228 16.64 11.20 -8.05
N ILE A 229 15.36 11.31 -8.39
CA ILE A 229 14.36 10.24 -8.19
C ILE A 229 14.82 8.97 -8.91
N THR A 230 15.21 9.07 -10.17
CA THR A 230 15.70 7.92 -10.96
C THR A 230 16.92 7.27 -10.33
N LYS A 231 17.88 8.06 -9.86
CA LYS A 231 19.08 7.58 -9.14
C LYS A 231 18.68 6.78 -7.89
N HIS A 232 17.83 7.34 -7.07
CA HIS A 232 17.38 6.67 -5.84
C HIS A 232 16.52 5.42 -6.14
N PHE A 233 15.71 5.44 -7.20
CA PHE A 233 15.02 4.26 -7.70
C PHE A 233 15.99 3.12 -8.03
N ILE A 234 17.03 3.41 -8.80
CA ILE A 234 18.05 2.42 -9.17
C ILE A 234 18.75 1.87 -7.93
N ILE A 235 19.10 2.73 -6.98
CA ILE A 235 19.72 2.32 -5.72
C ILE A 235 18.77 1.41 -4.93
N ALA A 236 17.48 1.77 -4.83
CA ALA A 236 16.47 0.97 -4.15
C ALA A 236 16.30 -0.41 -4.81
N PHE A 237 16.28 -0.47 -6.15
CA PHE A 237 16.21 -1.72 -6.89
C PHE A 237 17.41 -2.65 -6.62
N ILE A 238 18.60 -2.09 -6.52
CA ILE A 238 19.83 -2.87 -6.25
C ILE A 238 19.88 -3.30 -4.79
N LYS A 239 19.51 -2.42 -3.86
CA LYS A 239 19.57 -2.65 -2.43
C LYS A 239 18.53 -3.67 -1.94
N TYR A 240 17.35 -3.66 -2.58
CA TYR A 240 16.23 -4.50 -2.18
C TYR A 240 15.86 -5.49 -3.29
N PRO A 241 16.31 -6.76 -3.21
CA PRO A 241 16.07 -7.78 -4.23
C PRO A 241 14.58 -8.06 -4.52
N LEU A 242 13.68 -7.63 -3.63
CA LEU A 242 12.24 -7.68 -3.85
C LEU A 242 11.82 -7.04 -5.18
N TRP A 243 12.48 -5.96 -5.59
CA TRP A 243 12.17 -5.27 -6.84
C TRP A 243 12.61 -6.03 -8.09
N ILE A 244 13.66 -6.81 -7.99
CA ILE A 244 14.04 -7.77 -9.04
C ILE A 244 12.88 -8.76 -9.23
N ILE A 245 12.31 -9.26 -8.14
CA ILE A 245 11.13 -10.14 -8.16
C ILE A 245 9.93 -9.46 -8.82
N VAL A 246 9.70 -8.16 -8.53
CA VAL A 246 8.64 -7.38 -9.17
C VAL A 246 8.82 -7.30 -10.68
N ILE A 247 10.03 -6.98 -11.15
CA ILE A 247 10.33 -6.90 -12.59
C ILE A 247 10.12 -8.26 -13.24
N PHE A 248 10.67 -9.32 -12.66
CA PHE A 248 10.46 -10.68 -13.18
C PHE A 248 8.99 -11.06 -13.22
N SER A 249 8.20 -10.68 -12.21
CA SER A 249 6.76 -10.97 -12.22
C SER A 249 6.06 -10.31 -13.39
N LEU A 250 6.43 -9.09 -13.74
CA LEU A 250 5.85 -8.37 -14.87
C LEU A 250 6.25 -8.98 -16.22
N LEU A 251 7.50 -9.41 -16.37
CA LEU A 251 7.97 -10.05 -17.60
C LEU A 251 7.27 -11.41 -17.86
N PHE A 252 6.97 -12.14 -16.80
CA PHE A 252 6.38 -13.48 -16.90
C PHE A 252 4.87 -13.53 -16.64
N VAL A 253 4.22 -12.38 -16.35
CA VAL A 253 2.78 -12.34 -16.08
C VAL A 253 1.94 -12.88 -17.24
N LYS A 254 2.42 -12.78 -18.47
CA LYS A 254 1.80 -13.41 -19.65
C LYS A 254 1.56 -14.90 -19.49
N ASN A 255 2.41 -15.59 -18.73
CA ASN A 255 2.30 -17.02 -18.49
C ASN A 255 1.15 -17.39 -17.52
N ILE A 256 0.65 -16.43 -16.73
CA ILE A 256 -0.50 -16.67 -15.84
C ILE A 256 -1.80 -16.49 -16.61
N SER A 257 -1.88 -15.48 -17.44
CA SER A 257 -3.12 -15.04 -18.08
C SER A 257 -3.36 -15.71 -19.42
N ILE A 258 -3.27 -17.02 -19.50
CA ILE A 258 -3.40 -17.79 -20.74
C ILE A 258 -4.67 -17.44 -21.53
N LYS A 259 -5.63 -16.73 -20.93
CA LYS A 259 -6.90 -16.36 -21.60
C LYS A 259 -7.29 -14.87 -21.47
N GLU A 260 -6.59 -14.05 -20.68
CA GLU A 260 -7.09 -12.69 -20.40
C GLU A 260 -6.04 -11.60 -20.63
N SER A 261 -6.07 -11.04 -21.85
CA SER A 261 -5.29 -9.83 -22.17
C SER A 261 -5.58 -8.64 -21.22
N SER A 262 -6.77 -8.60 -20.64
CA SER A 262 -7.20 -7.55 -19.73
C SER A 262 -6.51 -7.59 -18.36
N PHE A 263 -6.26 -8.77 -17.80
CA PHE A 263 -5.48 -8.90 -16.55
C PHE A 263 -4.02 -8.50 -16.76
N LEU A 264 -3.44 -8.83 -17.90
CA LEU A 264 -2.09 -8.39 -18.26
C LEU A 264 -2.02 -6.84 -18.33
N LYS A 265 -3.01 -6.23 -18.98
CA LYS A 265 -3.12 -4.76 -19.03
C LYS A 265 -3.26 -4.17 -17.63
N TYR A 266 -4.06 -4.79 -16.77
CA TYR A 266 -4.20 -4.36 -15.37
C TYR A 266 -2.86 -4.33 -14.65
N CYS A 267 -2.09 -5.41 -14.69
CA CYS A 267 -0.77 -5.47 -14.06
C CYS A 267 0.19 -4.41 -14.60
N PHE A 268 0.20 -4.24 -15.92
CA PHE A 268 1.10 -3.29 -16.58
C PHE A 268 0.72 -1.83 -16.27
N TYR A 269 -0.57 -1.49 -16.34
CA TYR A 269 -1.03 -0.14 -16.02
C TYR A 269 -0.89 0.17 -14.53
N ALA A 270 -1.14 -0.79 -13.64
CA ALA A 270 -0.89 -0.62 -12.22
C ALA A 270 0.59 -0.31 -11.96
N PHE A 271 1.51 -1.00 -12.62
CA PHE A 271 2.94 -0.74 -12.49
C PHE A 271 3.32 0.67 -12.97
N ILE A 272 2.88 1.06 -14.17
CA ILE A 272 3.17 2.38 -14.71
C ILE A 272 2.60 3.48 -13.82
N LEU A 273 1.33 3.35 -13.41
CA LEU A 273 0.68 4.36 -12.57
C LEU A 273 1.33 4.47 -11.19
N ASN A 274 1.80 3.36 -10.61
CA ASN A 274 2.57 3.40 -9.36
C ASN A 274 3.91 4.12 -9.52
N ILE A 275 4.63 3.89 -10.62
CA ILE A 275 5.87 4.62 -10.91
C ILE A 275 5.57 6.11 -11.07
N LEU A 276 4.57 6.45 -11.89
CA LEU A 276 4.17 7.85 -12.10
C LEU A 276 3.74 8.53 -10.80
N PHE A 277 3.02 7.82 -9.93
CA PHE A 277 2.65 8.30 -8.60
C PHE A 277 3.88 8.63 -7.76
N VAL A 278 4.86 7.73 -7.71
CA VAL A 278 6.12 7.99 -6.96
C VAL A 278 6.83 9.23 -7.49
N TYR A 279 6.95 9.36 -8.82
CA TYR A 279 7.53 10.57 -9.40
C TYR A 279 6.71 11.83 -9.06
N ALA A 280 5.39 11.77 -9.15
CA ALA A 280 4.52 12.90 -8.84
C ALA A 280 4.67 13.37 -7.38
N VAL A 281 4.72 12.43 -6.42
CA VAL A 281 4.92 12.73 -4.99
C VAL A 281 6.23 13.51 -4.79
N TYR A 282 7.35 12.97 -5.26
CA TYR A 282 8.65 13.60 -4.99
C TYR A 282 8.95 14.85 -5.84
N ILE A 283 8.36 14.96 -7.03
CA ILE A 283 8.48 16.20 -7.81
C ILE A 283 7.75 17.34 -7.09
N ASN A 284 6.62 17.02 -6.46
CA ASN A 284 5.78 18.01 -5.80
C ASN A 284 6.27 18.41 -4.40
N ASP A 285 7.12 17.60 -3.76
CA ASP A 285 7.58 17.88 -2.40
C ASP A 285 8.51 19.10 -2.37
N PRO A 286 8.22 20.13 -1.53
CA PRO A 286 9.05 21.31 -1.42
C PRO A 286 10.30 21.12 -0.58
N LEU A 287 10.40 20.03 0.19
CA LEU A 287 11.52 19.76 1.10
C LEU A 287 12.81 19.39 0.35
N ASP A 288 13.90 19.25 1.09
CA ASP A 288 15.14 18.67 0.58
C ASP A 288 14.87 17.27 0.02
N TYR A 289 14.61 17.24 -1.29
CA TYR A 289 14.20 16.03 -1.98
C TYR A 289 15.27 14.94 -1.97
N GLU A 290 16.56 15.25 -1.87
CA GLU A 290 17.59 14.23 -1.79
C GLU A 290 17.56 13.51 -0.45
N PHE A 291 17.40 14.24 0.65
CA PHE A 291 17.23 13.65 1.96
C PHE A 291 15.95 12.81 2.02
N LEU A 292 14.83 13.38 1.60
CA LEU A 292 13.54 12.69 1.61
C LEU A 292 13.58 11.38 0.80
N LEU A 293 14.09 11.44 -0.43
CA LEU A 293 14.27 10.26 -1.28
C LEU A 293 15.11 9.17 -0.61
N SER A 294 16.18 9.57 0.08
CA SER A 294 17.10 8.62 0.72
C SER A 294 16.44 7.82 1.86
N VAL A 295 15.42 8.38 2.51
CA VAL A 295 14.79 7.78 3.71
C VAL A 295 13.39 7.22 3.47
N THR A 296 12.73 7.57 2.36
CA THR A 296 11.32 7.19 2.15
C THR A 296 11.05 6.38 0.90
N ILE A 297 11.87 6.47 -0.16
CA ILE A 297 11.58 5.80 -1.44
C ILE A 297 11.42 4.28 -1.30
N ASP A 298 12.26 3.65 -0.50
CA ASP A 298 12.22 2.21 -0.23
C ASP A 298 10.89 1.82 0.41
N ARG A 299 10.38 2.64 1.30
CA ARG A 299 9.13 2.43 2.05
C ARG A 299 7.91 2.56 1.15
N VAL A 300 7.87 3.60 0.32
CA VAL A 300 6.78 3.83 -0.66
C VAL A 300 6.74 2.68 -1.67
N LEU A 301 7.89 2.25 -2.16
CA LEU A 301 7.98 1.12 -3.07
C LEU A 301 7.57 -0.20 -2.38
N PHE A 302 7.95 -0.41 -1.12
CA PHE A 302 7.57 -1.59 -0.36
C PHE A 302 6.05 -1.77 -0.27
N GLN A 303 5.29 -0.69 -0.08
CA GLN A 303 3.83 -0.75 0.10
C GLN A 303 3.12 -1.49 -1.05
N THR A 304 3.53 -1.26 -2.29
CA THR A 304 2.88 -1.86 -3.47
C THR A 304 3.53 -3.18 -3.92
N SER A 305 4.68 -3.52 -3.39
CA SER A 305 5.42 -4.73 -3.77
C SER A 305 4.64 -6.03 -3.51
N SER A 306 3.72 -6.01 -2.54
CA SER A 306 2.87 -7.17 -2.18
C SER A 306 2.03 -7.69 -3.35
N PHE A 307 1.48 -6.79 -4.19
CA PHE A 307 0.72 -7.16 -5.39
C PHE A 307 1.60 -7.96 -6.37
N TYR A 308 2.78 -7.45 -6.67
CA TYR A 308 3.68 -8.07 -7.63
C TYR A 308 4.29 -9.36 -7.10
N LEU A 309 4.59 -9.40 -5.79
CA LEU A 309 5.03 -10.62 -5.14
C LEU A 309 4.00 -11.75 -5.27
N TYR A 310 2.72 -11.43 -5.05
CA TYR A 310 1.65 -12.41 -5.21
C TYR A 310 1.60 -12.94 -6.65
N ILE A 311 1.70 -12.06 -7.64
CA ILE A 311 1.75 -12.45 -9.06
C ILE A 311 2.95 -13.34 -9.35
N PHE A 312 4.13 -13.01 -8.84
CA PHE A 312 5.34 -13.81 -9.01
C PHE A 312 5.14 -15.25 -8.50
N ILE A 313 4.55 -15.40 -7.33
CA ILE A 313 4.29 -16.71 -6.75
C ILE A 313 3.26 -17.50 -7.56
N LEU A 314 2.24 -16.83 -8.09
CA LEU A 314 1.30 -17.47 -9.04
C LEU A 314 2.01 -18.00 -10.27
N ILE A 315 2.96 -17.26 -10.84
CA ILE A 315 3.77 -17.69 -12.00
C ILE A 315 4.56 -18.96 -11.65
N LEU A 316 5.27 -18.92 -10.53
CA LEU A 316 6.09 -20.06 -10.10
C LEU A 316 5.26 -21.33 -9.85
N ASN A 317 4.08 -21.17 -9.25
CA ASN A 317 3.19 -22.29 -8.98
C ASN A 317 2.66 -22.94 -10.27
N LYS A 318 2.39 -22.16 -11.30
CA LYS A 318 1.86 -22.64 -12.58
C LYS A 318 2.91 -23.38 -13.41
N ASN A 319 4.14 -22.88 -13.42
CA ASN A 319 5.23 -23.53 -14.17
C ASN A 319 5.56 -24.93 -13.64
N LYS A 320 5.39 -25.18 -12.32
CA LYS A 320 5.56 -26.53 -11.75
C LYS A 320 4.44 -27.50 -12.16
N ALA A 321 3.23 -27.03 -12.44
CA ALA A 321 2.16 -27.88 -12.91
C ALA A 321 2.38 -28.40 -14.35
N ILE A 322 3.14 -27.67 -15.16
CA ILE A 322 3.52 -28.06 -16.52
C ILE A 322 4.65 -29.12 -16.48
N SER A 323 5.62 -28.98 -15.58
CA SER A 323 6.76 -29.89 -15.46
C SER A 323 6.42 -31.24 -14.78
N SER A 324 5.29 -31.32 -14.07
CA SER A 324 4.84 -32.57 -13.45
C SER A 324 3.95 -33.44 -14.38
N ASN A 325 3.62 -32.92 -15.57
CA ASN A 325 2.89 -33.65 -16.61
C ASN A 325 3.76 -34.01 -17.82
N LEU A 326 5.07 -33.80 -17.71
CA LEU A 326 6.11 -34.34 -18.59
C LEU A 326 6.89 -35.44 -17.85
#